data_463b4ced0f7bfdd68ea9119d790cde2a
#
_entry.id   463b4ced0f7bfdd68ea9119d790cde2a
#
_cell.length_a   1.000
_cell.length_b   1.000
_cell.length_c   1.000
_cell.angle_alpha   90.00
_cell.angle_beta   90.00
_cell.angle_gamma   90.00
#
_symmetry.space_group_name_H-M   'P 1'
#
loop_
_entity.id
_entity.type
_entity.pdbx_description
1 polymer ?
#
loop_
_entity_poly.entity_id
_entity_poly.type
_entity_poly.pdbx_seq_one_letter_code
_entity_poly.pdbx_strand_id
1 'polypeptide(L)'
;MRAAFLTGREIWQNREAGTHASTFPRDLPVFTDQLASAGYHVGMTGKGWAPGNASGWPHNPAGKAYTSRKVKTADRIKGISSNDYSGNFEEFLKARSDDQPFCFWFGASEPHRTYQEGVGADHGLDPAKIRMPGFLPASMQVRSDVADYLFEIQWFDRHLGQMLDQLAESGELENTLVIVTSDNGMPFPRAKANLYEFGIHMPLAIAWPARVPAGQDTDELVSLIDVTRSIFAAAGVQPAQAEALSGRSLLPRIVKDADEIQPAREFVYSGRERHSSSRFNSLSYPCRCVRTKTHLYIRNFTPERWPAGAPQKYLGAKYDQEGKLVESRLSPKHGGYHDIDNGPTLMWMIANQSDPAVGNLLQAAVAKRPAEELFDIREDPDCLNNLAGDPQFARVQTKLSDKLTEYLTETGDLRQTDPEAGQVWETYPRVSSLRWFPVPNWYKEDPTAAPEQPWLEERRPRQ
;
A
#
# COMPACT_ATOMS: atom_id res chain seq x y z
N MET A 1 -4.08 1.88 3.32
CA MET A 1 -3.02 2.29 4.24
C MET A 1 -3.16 3.75 4.72
N ARG A 2 -3.15 4.78 3.82
CA ARG A 2 -3.19 6.19 4.26
C ARG A 2 -4.38 6.55 5.16
N ALA A 3 -5.57 5.99 4.93
CA ALA A 3 -6.70 6.21 5.85
C ALA A 3 -6.39 5.65 7.24
N ALA A 4 -5.89 4.41 7.33
CA ALA A 4 -5.53 3.80 8.61
C ALA A 4 -4.47 4.64 9.36
N PHE A 5 -3.44 5.11 8.64
CA PHE A 5 -2.42 5.99 9.20
C PHE A 5 -3.00 7.35 9.67
N LEU A 6 -3.88 7.98 8.88
CA LEU A 6 -4.48 9.26 9.26
C LEU A 6 -5.40 9.16 10.47
N THR A 7 -6.11 8.04 10.61
CA THR A 7 -7.11 7.84 11.67
C THR A 7 -6.57 7.09 12.89
N GLY A 8 -5.44 6.36 12.76
CA GLY A 8 -4.95 5.43 13.79
C GLY A 8 -5.81 4.20 13.99
N ARG A 9 -6.65 3.85 13.01
CA ARG A 9 -7.62 2.74 13.05
C ARG A 9 -7.31 1.70 11.99
N GLU A 10 -7.73 0.48 12.23
CA GLU A 10 -7.64 -0.59 11.23
C GLU A 10 -8.44 -0.24 9.97
N ILE A 11 -8.06 -0.83 8.83
CA ILE A 11 -8.72 -0.49 7.55
C ILE A 11 -10.21 -0.75 7.56
N TRP A 12 -10.65 -1.84 8.24
CA TRP A 12 -12.07 -2.21 8.34
C TRP A 12 -12.89 -1.29 9.25
N GLN A 13 -12.25 -0.46 10.06
CA GLN A 13 -12.89 0.57 10.88
C GLN A 13 -13.03 1.92 10.16
N ASN A 14 -12.53 2.03 8.92
CA ASN A 14 -12.51 3.29 8.16
C ASN A 14 -13.61 3.39 7.10
N ARG A 15 -14.59 2.51 7.14
CA ARG A 15 -15.71 2.47 6.16
C ARG A 15 -15.18 2.56 4.73
N GLU A 16 -15.80 3.35 3.83
CA GLU A 16 -15.35 3.50 2.44
C GLU A 16 -13.91 3.96 2.29
N ALA A 17 -13.35 4.73 3.25
CA ALA A 17 -11.94 5.13 3.22
C ALA A 17 -10.97 3.95 3.41
N GLY A 18 -11.43 2.81 3.87
CA GLY A 18 -10.69 1.54 3.87
C GLY A 18 -10.49 0.93 2.47
N THR A 19 -11.15 1.46 1.43
CA THR A 19 -10.97 1.05 0.04
C THR A 19 -10.22 2.11 -0.76
N HIS A 20 -9.60 1.70 -1.87
CA HIS A 20 -8.85 2.62 -2.73
C HIS A 20 -9.77 3.43 -3.66
N ALA A 21 -9.45 4.70 -3.88
CA ALA A 21 -10.20 5.65 -4.72
C ALA A 21 -11.68 5.78 -4.30
N SER A 22 -11.92 5.89 -3.02
CA SER A 22 -13.22 6.05 -2.40
C SER A 22 -13.43 7.47 -1.85
N THR A 23 -14.50 7.69 -1.10
CA THR A 23 -14.71 8.91 -0.34
C THR A 23 -14.07 8.78 1.05
N PHE A 24 -13.51 9.87 1.58
CA PHE A 24 -13.08 9.94 2.97
C PHE A 24 -14.19 10.57 3.80
N PRO A 25 -14.85 9.81 4.70
CA PRO A 25 -15.92 10.34 5.54
C PRO A 25 -15.43 11.48 6.43
N ARG A 26 -16.18 12.58 6.47
CA ARG A 26 -15.77 13.79 7.22
C ARG A 26 -15.80 13.62 8.74
N ASP A 27 -16.60 12.70 9.22
CA ASP A 27 -16.75 12.38 10.64
C ASP A 27 -15.70 11.41 11.17
N LEU A 28 -14.82 10.89 10.33
CA LEU A 28 -13.65 10.14 10.78
C LEU A 28 -12.57 11.13 11.27
N PRO A 29 -12.22 11.13 12.56
CA PRO A 29 -11.19 12.01 13.07
C PRO A 29 -9.82 11.61 12.51
N VAL A 30 -9.05 12.60 12.03
CA VAL A 30 -7.67 12.43 11.57
C VAL A 30 -6.71 13.15 12.53
N PHE A 31 -5.50 12.62 12.69
CA PHE A 31 -4.54 13.22 13.62
C PHE A 31 -4.14 14.64 13.21
N THR A 32 -4.10 14.93 11.92
CA THR A 32 -3.74 16.24 11.35
C THR A 32 -4.69 17.35 11.80
N ASP A 33 -6.01 17.14 11.74
CA ASP A 33 -7.01 18.11 12.21
C ASP A 33 -6.94 18.30 13.74
N GLN A 34 -6.65 17.22 14.48
CA GLN A 34 -6.53 17.27 15.94
C GLN A 34 -5.27 18.04 16.37
N LEU A 35 -4.15 17.86 15.68
CA LEU A 35 -2.95 18.66 15.89
C LEU A 35 -3.18 20.13 15.53
N ALA A 36 -3.86 20.42 14.42
CA ALA A 36 -4.23 21.79 14.05
C ALA A 36 -5.09 22.44 15.14
N SER A 37 -6.06 21.71 15.69
CA SER A 37 -6.91 22.17 16.80
C SER A 37 -6.11 22.40 18.09
N ALA A 38 -5.00 21.71 18.27
CA ALA A 38 -4.06 21.89 19.40
C ALA A 38 -3.01 22.99 19.13
N GLY A 39 -3.15 23.76 18.04
CA GLY A 39 -2.28 24.90 17.74
C GLY A 39 -1.11 24.63 16.80
N TYR A 40 -0.98 23.41 16.28
CA TYR A 40 0.07 23.08 15.31
C TYR A 40 -0.20 23.75 13.96
N HIS A 41 0.85 24.23 13.29
CA HIS A 41 0.81 24.52 11.87
C HIS A 41 0.86 23.21 11.09
N VAL A 42 -0.19 22.90 10.32
CA VAL A 42 -0.32 21.61 9.62
C VAL A 42 -0.36 21.80 8.12
N GLY A 43 0.49 21.08 7.41
CA GLY A 43 0.55 21.13 5.94
C GLY A 43 1.03 19.86 5.30
N MET A 44 0.91 19.82 3.97
CA MET A 44 1.39 18.69 3.18
C MET A 44 1.94 19.13 1.83
N THR A 45 2.82 18.32 1.25
CA THR A 45 3.18 18.44 -0.17
C THR A 45 3.07 17.08 -0.86
N GLY A 46 2.78 17.13 -2.18
CA GLY A 46 2.63 15.94 -3.00
C GLY A 46 1.30 15.21 -2.75
N LYS A 47 1.35 13.97 -2.32
CA LYS A 47 0.21 13.07 -2.22
C LYS A 47 -0.22 12.86 -0.76
N GLY A 48 -1.27 13.57 -0.35
CA GLY A 48 -1.95 13.32 0.92
C GLY A 48 -2.93 12.15 0.83
N TRP A 49 -4.21 12.36 1.21
CA TRP A 49 -5.28 11.43 0.85
C TRP A 49 -5.53 11.48 -0.65
N ALA A 50 -5.12 10.43 -1.36
CA ALA A 50 -5.31 10.24 -2.80
C ALA A 50 -4.91 8.81 -3.24
N PRO A 51 -5.46 8.30 -4.37
CA PRO A 51 -6.63 8.82 -5.05
C PRO A 51 -7.89 8.62 -4.23
N GLY A 52 -8.82 9.56 -4.33
CA GLY A 52 -10.08 9.51 -3.62
C GLY A 52 -10.77 10.86 -3.62
N ASN A 53 -11.94 10.90 -3.02
CA ASN A 53 -12.74 12.11 -2.87
C ASN A 53 -12.80 12.53 -1.40
N ALA A 54 -12.26 13.69 -1.09
CA ALA A 54 -12.36 14.35 0.19
C ALA A 54 -13.30 15.57 0.12
N SER A 55 -14.32 15.52 -0.74
CA SER A 55 -15.34 16.59 -0.78
C SER A 55 -16.04 16.71 0.57
N GLY A 56 -16.27 17.93 0.99
CA GLY A 56 -16.78 18.22 2.35
C GLY A 56 -15.67 18.43 3.39
N TRP A 57 -14.39 18.17 3.06
CA TRP A 57 -13.25 18.58 3.86
C TRP A 57 -12.79 19.99 3.44
N PRO A 58 -12.38 20.86 4.37
CA PRO A 58 -11.88 22.21 4.02
C PRO A 58 -10.52 22.16 3.32
N HIS A 59 -9.77 21.07 3.51
CA HIS A 59 -8.49 20.76 2.89
C HIS A 59 -8.33 19.24 2.78
N ASN A 60 -7.22 18.77 2.24
CA ASN A 60 -6.93 17.34 2.23
C ASN A 60 -6.83 16.81 3.68
N PRO A 61 -7.32 15.60 4.00
CA PRO A 61 -7.18 15.01 5.33
C PRO A 61 -5.75 14.96 5.88
N ALA A 62 -4.73 15.03 5.02
CA ALA A 62 -3.32 15.12 5.44
C ALA A 62 -2.84 16.55 5.74
N GLY A 63 -3.70 17.57 5.58
CA GLY A 63 -3.40 18.97 5.84
C GLY A 63 -3.56 19.88 4.64
N LYS A 64 -3.31 21.19 4.82
CA LYS A 64 -3.29 22.19 3.75
C LYS A 64 -2.16 21.88 2.76
N ALA A 65 -2.47 21.90 1.47
CA ALA A 65 -1.50 21.57 0.42
C ALA A 65 -0.57 22.76 0.09
N TYR A 66 0.72 22.47 0.06
CA TYR A 66 1.81 23.34 -0.42
C TYR A 66 2.38 22.70 -1.69
N THR A 67 1.99 23.17 -2.86
CA THR A 67 2.30 22.56 -4.16
C THR A 67 2.64 23.59 -5.26
N SER A 68 2.85 24.86 -4.87
CA SER A 68 3.10 25.96 -5.81
C SER A 68 4.49 25.89 -6.45
N ARG A 69 5.50 25.43 -5.69
CA ARG A 69 6.87 25.31 -6.19
C ARG A 69 7.00 24.10 -7.10
N LYS A 70 7.66 24.31 -8.24
CA LYS A 70 7.88 23.27 -9.26
C LYS A 70 9.35 23.19 -9.62
N VAL A 71 9.82 21.97 -9.88
CA VAL A 71 11.14 21.72 -10.45
C VAL A 71 11.27 22.47 -11.78
N LYS A 72 12.39 23.12 -12.01
CA LYS A 72 12.65 23.87 -13.25
C LYS A 72 12.50 22.95 -14.47
N THR A 73 11.99 23.48 -15.55
CA THR A 73 11.69 22.68 -16.76
C THR A 73 12.93 21.95 -17.30
N ALA A 74 14.12 22.58 -17.21
CA ALA A 74 15.39 21.97 -17.64
C ALA A 74 15.81 20.75 -16.81
N ASP A 75 15.33 20.65 -15.56
CA ASP A 75 15.71 19.60 -14.63
C ASP A 75 14.65 18.49 -14.51
N ARG A 76 13.60 18.56 -15.35
CA ARG A 76 12.51 17.59 -15.31
C ARG A 76 12.89 16.26 -15.93
N ILE A 77 12.65 15.20 -15.18
CA ILE A 77 12.79 13.81 -15.63
C ILE A 77 11.40 13.27 -15.94
N LYS A 78 11.25 12.59 -17.06
CA LYS A 78 9.97 11.97 -17.44
C LYS A 78 9.61 10.88 -16.43
N GLY A 79 8.34 10.86 -15.99
CA GLY A 79 7.85 9.95 -14.96
C GLY A 79 7.89 10.57 -13.55
N ILE A 80 8.87 11.41 -13.28
CA ILE A 80 9.01 12.13 -12.01
C ILE A 80 8.01 13.30 -11.92
N SER A 81 7.45 13.51 -10.73
CA SER A 81 6.58 14.65 -10.45
C SER A 81 7.31 15.98 -10.67
N SER A 82 6.59 16.96 -11.19
CA SER A 82 7.12 18.32 -11.29
C SER A 82 7.09 19.08 -9.95
N ASN A 83 6.63 18.50 -8.86
CA ASN A 83 6.65 19.17 -7.56
C ASN A 83 8.08 19.30 -7.04
N ASP A 84 8.45 20.52 -6.66
CA ASP A 84 9.62 20.77 -5.84
C ASP A 84 9.22 20.59 -4.37
N TYR A 85 9.34 19.36 -3.88
CA TYR A 85 8.85 19.00 -2.54
C TYR A 85 9.57 19.77 -1.44
N SER A 86 10.90 19.89 -1.51
CA SER A 86 11.69 20.63 -0.53
C SER A 86 11.45 22.13 -0.60
N GLY A 87 11.28 22.71 -1.80
CA GLY A 87 10.88 24.10 -1.94
C GLY A 87 9.46 24.38 -1.42
N ASN A 88 8.53 23.41 -1.54
CA ASN A 88 7.20 23.53 -0.95
C ASN A 88 7.23 23.41 0.59
N PHE A 89 8.17 22.64 1.14
CA PHE A 89 8.42 22.60 2.58
C PHE A 89 8.96 23.92 3.11
N GLU A 90 9.87 24.56 2.40
CA GLU A 90 10.35 25.90 2.71
C GLU A 90 9.19 26.93 2.77
N GLU A 91 8.28 26.91 1.79
CA GLU A 91 7.08 27.75 1.80
C GLU A 91 6.14 27.45 2.98
N PHE A 92 6.04 26.18 3.37
CA PHE A 92 5.29 25.80 4.55
C PHE A 92 5.91 26.37 5.83
N LEU A 93 7.23 26.26 6.01
CA LEU A 93 7.93 26.80 7.18
C LEU A 93 7.80 28.33 7.24
N LYS A 94 7.92 29.04 6.13
CA LYS A 94 7.73 30.50 6.04
C LYS A 94 6.31 30.98 6.35
N ALA A 95 5.31 30.12 6.13
CA ALA A 95 3.91 30.46 6.42
C ALA A 95 3.51 30.25 7.88
N ARG A 96 4.39 29.64 8.67
CA ARG A 96 4.22 29.36 10.10
C ARG A 96 4.51 30.63 10.91
N SER A 97 3.76 30.85 11.99
CA SER A 97 4.11 31.85 12.98
C SER A 97 5.36 31.45 13.76
N ASP A 98 6.13 32.42 14.25
CA ASP A 98 7.32 32.14 15.05
C ASP A 98 6.98 31.25 16.25
N ASP A 99 7.84 30.29 16.54
CA ASP A 99 7.70 29.29 17.63
C ASP A 99 6.44 28.39 17.57
N GLN A 100 5.61 28.50 16.54
CA GLN A 100 4.44 27.62 16.41
C GLN A 100 4.89 26.18 16.11
N PRO A 101 4.46 25.15 16.85
CA PRO A 101 4.77 23.76 16.51
C PRO A 101 4.15 23.38 15.17
N PHE A 102 4.77 22.45 14.47
CA PHE A 102 4.30 22.07 13.14
C PHE A 102 4.17 20.57 12.95
N CYS A 103 3.34 20.21 11.98
CA CYS A 103 3.22 18.86 11.45
C CYS A 103 3.17 18.93 9.90
N PHE A 104 4.13 18.32 9.24
CA PHE A 104 4.21 18.33 7.78
C PHE A 104 4.18 16.91 7.19
N TRP A 105 3.30 16.71 6.24
CA TRP A 105 3.19 15.46 5.50
C TRP A 105 3.89 15.56 4.15
N PHE A 106 5.05 14.93 4.01
CA PHE A 106 5.72 14.75 2.74
C PHE A 106 5.26 13.45 2.09
N GLY A 107 4.34 13.54 1.13
CA GLY A 107 3.84 12.41 0.36
C GLY A 107 4.32 12.48 -1.08
N ALA A 108 5.51 12.02 -1.39
CA ALA A 108 6.00 11.97 -2.77
C ALA A 108 5.07 11.14 -3.66
N SER A 109 5.02 11.47 -4.94
CA SER A 109 4.42 10.60 -5.94
C SER A 109 5.30 9.39 -6.21
N GLU A 110 6.58 9.57 -6.14
CA GLU A 110 7.63 8.57 -6.28
C GLU A 110 7.64 7.61 -5.08
N PRO A 111 7.91 6.34 -5.29
CA PRO A 111 8.21 5.63 -6.55
C PRO A 111 6.96 4.99 -7.22
N HIS A 112 5.87 5.74 -7.41
CA HIS A 112 4.69 5.23 -8.13
C HIS A 112 4.94 5.22 -9.64
N ARG A 113 4.54 4.12 -10.32
CA ARG A 113 4.63 4.06 -11.80
C ARG A 113 3.84 5.20 -12.45
N THR A 114 4.25 5.67 -13.69
CA THR A 114 5.18 5.00 -14.63
C THR A 114 6.58 5.58 -14.53
N TYR A 115 7.61 4.75 -14.78
CA TYR A 115 9.00 5.20 -14.82
C TYR A 115 9.43 5.57 -16.25
N GLN A 116 10.47 6.39 -16.38
CA GLN A 116 11.22 6.50 -17.62
C GLN A 116 12.11 5.26 -17.74
N GLU A 117 11.94 4.50 -18.82
CA GLU A 117 12.75 3.29 -19.07
C GLU A 117 14.23 3.63 -19.16
N GLY A 118 15.06 2.91 -18.40
CA GLY A 118 16.51 3.07 -18.35
C GLY A 118 17.01 4.21 -17.45
N VAL A 119 16.13 5.00 -16.83
CA VAL A 119 16.53 6.14 -16.01
C VAL A 119 17.44 5.77 -14.84
N GLY A 120 17.26 4.61 -14.25
CA GLY A 120 18.12 4.12 -13.18
C GLY A 120 19.56 3.91 -13.66
N ALA A 121 19.74 3.27 -14.82
CA ALA A 121 21.04 3.04 -15.42
C ALA A 121 21.71 4.37 -15.84
N ASP A 122 20.96 5.27 -16.44
CA ASP A 122 21.42 6.62 -16.83
C ASP A 122 21.95 7.43 -15.63
N HIS A 123 21.47 7.12 -14.42
CA HIS A 123 21.87 7.77 -13.17
C HIS A 123 22.79 6.89 -12.28
N GLY A 124 23.45 5.89 -12.86
CA GLY A 124 24.53 5.14 -12.23
C GLY A 124 24.11 3.89 -11.46
N LEU A 125 22.85 3.48 -11.54
CA LEU A 125 22.40 2.20 -11.00
C LEU A 125 22.69 1.08 -12.02
N ASP A 126 23.55 0.12 -11.65
CA ASP A 126 23.88 -1.03 -12.50
C ASP A 126 22.83 -2.13 -12.33
N PRO A 127 21.96 -2.38 -13.34
CA PRO A 127 20.91 -3.40 -13.23
C PRO A 127 21.48 -4.81 -12.93
N ALA A 128 22.71 -5.12 -13.35
CA ALA A 128 23.33 -6.42 -13.09
C ALA A 128 23.62 -6.67 -11.61
N LYS A 129 23.81 -5.60 -10.83
CA LYS A 129 24.11 -5.67 -9.39
C LYS A 129 22.88 -5.65 -8.48
N ILE A 130 21.70 -5.42 -9.04
CA ILE A 130 20.47 -5.36 -8.23
C ILE A 130 20.14 -6.76 -7.69
N ARG A 131 19.95 -6.84 -6.37
CA ARG A 131 19.43 -8.04 -5.72
C ARG A 131 17.94 -8.17 -6.03
N MET A 132 17.56 -9.21 -6.73
CA MET A 132 16.17 -9.47 -7.11
C MET A 132 15.44 -10.25 -6.01
N PRO A 133 14.16 -9.92 -5.72
CA PRO A 133 13.30 -10.81 -4.95
C PRO A 133 13.08 -12.12 -5.71
N GLY A 134 12.95 -13.24 -4.98
CA GLY A 134 12.77 -14.56 -5.60
C GLY A 134 11.46 -14.74 -6.37
N PHE A 135 10.46 -13.88 -6.12
CA PHE A 135 9.19 -13.88 -6.86
C PHE A 135 9.24 -13.11 -8.19
N LEU A 136 10.36 -12.48 -8.55
CA LEU A 136 10.55 -11.80 -9.83
C LEU A 136 11.64 -12.51 -10.67
N PRO A 137 11.43 -12.64 -11.99
CA PRO A 137 12.47 -13.16 -12.87
C PRO A 137 13.70 -12.26 -12.88
N ALA A 138 14.90 -12.85 -12.86
CA ALA A 138 16.16 -12.11 -12.83
C ALA A 138 16.68 -11.72 -14.23
N SER A 139 15.80 -11.51 -15.23
CA SER A 139 16.20 -11.05 -16.56
C SER A 139 16.70 -9.59 -16.53
N MET A 140 17.53 -9.20 -17.49
CA MET A 140 18.05 -7.84 -17.56
C MET A 140 16.93 -6.80 -17.71
N GLN A 141 15.85 -7.11 -18.42
CA GLN A 141 14.72 -6.20 -18.56
C GLN A 141 13.99 -5.97 -17.22
N VAL A 142 13.81 -7.04 -16.43
CA VAL A 142 13.18 -6.91 -15.10
C VAL A 142 14.11 -6.18 -14.13
N ARG A 143 15.42 -6.46 -14.17
CA ARG A 143 16.42 -5.73 -13.37
C ARG A 143 16.47 -4.24 -13.71
N SER A 144 16.36 -3.89 -15.00
CA SER A 144 16.29 -2.49 -15.44
C SER A 144 15.05 -1.79 -14.88
N ASP A 145 13.88 -2.43 -14.93
CA ASP A 145 12.64 -1.88 -14.35
C ASP A 145 12.75 -1.69 -12.82
N VAL A 146 13.46 -2.57 -12.13
CA VAL A 146 13.76 -2.39 -10.70
C VAL A 146 14.79 -1.28 -10.46
N ALA A 147 15.77 -1.11 -11.37
CA ALA A 147 16.70 0.02 -11.30
C ALA A 147 15.96 1.36 -11.43
N ASP A 148 15.00 1.45 -12.34
CA ASP A 148 14.19 2.65 -12.55
C ASP A 148 13.33 2.96 -11.30
N TYR A 149 12.77 1.93 -10.66
CA TYR A 149 12.09 2.07 -9.36
C TYR A 149 13.01 2.59 -8.25
N LEU A 150 14.24 2.07 -8.15
CA LEU A 150 15.22 2.50 -7.14
C LEU A 150 15.67 3.94 -7.38
N PHE A 151 15.76 4.39 -8.63
CA PHE A 151 16.06 5.77 -8.95
C PHE A 151 14.98 6.74 -8.43
N GLU A 152 13.71 6.36 -8.52
CA GLU A 152 12.63 7.19 -7.95
C GLU A 152 12.68 7.25 -6.42
N ILE A 153 13.16 6.18 -5.75
CA ILE A 153 13.44 6.23 -4.31
C ILE A 153 14.58 7.20 -4.01
N GLN A 154 15.64 7.22 -4.83
CA GLN A 154 16.73 8.20 -4.67
C GLN A 154 16.23 9.65 -4.88
N TRP A 155 15.23 9.84 -5.73
CA TRP A 155 14.60 11.16 -5.91
C TRP A 155 13.86 11.60 -4.64
N PHE A 156 13.07 10.70 -4.04
CA PHE A 156 12.42 10.94 -2.75
C PHE A 156 13.45 11.28 -1.66
N ASP A 157 14.49 10.47 -1.54
CA ASP A 157 15.54 10.60 -0.54
C ASP A 157 16.27 11.95 -0.65
N ARG A 158 16.56 12.40 -1.87
CA ARG A 158 17.14 13.73 -2.13
C ARG A 158 16.29 14.86 -1.56
N HIS A 159 14.99 14.85 -1.82
CA HIS A 159 14.11 15.88 -1.28
C HIS A 159 13.97 15.80 0.23
N LEU A 160 13.97 14.59 0.79
CA LEU A 160 14.00 14.40 2.24
C LEU A 160 15.29 14.99 2.83
N GLY A 161 16.45 14.70 2.26
CA GLY A 161 17.73 15.26 2.70
C GLY A 161 17.69 16.80 2.72
N GLN A 162 17.21 17.42 1.65
CA GLN A 162 17.06 18.88 1.58
C GLN A 162 16.10 19.46 2.64
N MET A 163 15.03 18.74 3.00
CA MET A 163 14.15 19.15 4.11
C MET A 163 14.84 19.05 5.47
N LEU A 164 15.63 18.00 5.68
CA LEU A 164 16.43 17.83 6.90
C LEU A 164 17.51 18.93 7.03
N ASP A 165 18.14 19.31 5.93
CA ASP A 165 19.10 20.43 5.90
C ASP A 165 18.41 21.74 6.31
N GLN A 166 17.22 22.04 5.80
CA GLN A 166 16.43 23.20 6.20
C GLN A 166 16.09 23.21 7.70
N LEU A 167 15.73 22.06 8.27
CA LEU A 167 15.47 21.93 9.70
C LEU A 167 16.76 22.12 10.55
N ALA A 168 17.89 21.62 10.05
CA ALA A 168 19.17 21.82 10.72
C ALA A 168 19.60 23.29 10.69
N GLU A 169 19.48 23.95 9.53
CA GLU A 169 19.80 25.38 9.36
C GLU A 169 18.91 26.30 10.22
N SER A 170 17.66 25.94 10.42
CA SER A 170 16.73 26.67 11.31
C SER A 170 16.90 26.32 12.81
N GLY A 171 17.72 25.32 13.13
CA GLY A 171 17.91 24.84 14.50
C GLY A 171 16.77 23.98 15.05
N GLU A 172 15.83 23.58 14.22
CA GLU A 172 14.63 22.83 14.64
C GLU A 172 14.78 21.31 14.54
N LEU A 173 15.81 20.80 13.86
CA LEU A 173 16.01 19.36 13.65
C LEU A 173 16.10 18.57 14.98
N GLU A 174 16.77 19.14 15.98
CA GLU A 174 16.95 18.51 17.29
C GLU A 174 15.61 18.16 17.95
N ASN A 175 14.61 19.04 17.83
CA ASN A 175 13.27 18.85 18.42
C ASN A 175 12.20 18.47 17.41
N THR A 176 12.59 17.91 16.27
CA THR A 176 11.65 17.41 15.27
C THR A 176 11.63 15.88 15.27
N LEU A 177 10.44 15.29 15.44
CA LEU A 177 10.20 13.88 15.22
C LEU A 177 10.04 13.64 13.72
N VAL A 178 11.05 13.04 13.10
CA VAL A 178 11.08 12.67 11.68
C VAL A 178 10.68 11.21 11.54
N ILE A 179 9.70 10.92 10.71
CA ILE A 179 9.21 9.56 10.44
C ILE A 179 9.25 9.33 8.94
N VAL A 180 9.96 8.30 8.51
CA VAL A 180 10.09 7.91 7.10
C VAL A 180 9.55 6.51 6.91
N THR A 181 8.58 6.35 6.02
CA THR A 181 7.96 5.05 5.74
C THR A 181 7.36 5.04 4.33
N SER A 182 6.78 3.90 3.93
CA SER A 182 6.00 3.74 2.70
C SER A 182 4.56 3.31 3.01
N ASP A 183 3.62 3.66 2.14
CA ASP A 183 2.20 3.29 2.31
C ASP A 183 1.87 1.87 1.80
N ASN A 184 2.70 1.30 0.94
CA ASN A 184 2.55 -0.06 0.41
C ASN A 184 3.87 -0.55 -0.21
N GLY A 185 3.92 -1.85 -0.50
CA GLY A 185 5.06 -2.48 -1.16
C GLY A 185 5.32 -1.99 -2.58
N MET A 186 6.45 -2.39 -3.11
CA MET A 186 6.90 -2.02 -4.47
C MET A 186 5.84 -2.35 -5.53
N PRO A 187 5.68 -1.52 -6.60
CA PRO A 187 4.61 -1.68 -7.59
C PRO A 187 4.94 -2.75 -8.65
N PHE A 188 5.20 -3.96 -8.16
CA PHE A 188 5.57 -5.12 -8.96
C PHE A 188 4.61 -6.28 -8.68
N PRO A 189 4.53 -7.28 -9.59
CA PRO A 189 3.75 -8.49 -9.35
C PRO A 189 4.04 -9.10 -7.98
N ARG A 190 3.01 -9.59 -7.27
CA ARG A 190 3.06 -10.22 -5.95
C ARG A 190 3.43 -9.31 -4.76
N ALA A 191 3.83 -8.05 -4.97
CA ALA A 191 4.14 -7.12 -3.89
C ALA A 191 2.94 -6.18 -3.58
N LYS A 192 2.84 -5.02 -4.24
CA LYS A 192 1.75 -4.06 -3.99
C LYS A 192 0.36 -4.70 -4.06
N ALA A 193 -0.53 -4.26 -3.17
CA ALA A 193 -1.89 -4.76 -3.04
C ALA A 193 -2.00 -6.25 -2.65
N ASN A 194 -0.98 -6.82 -2.06
CA ASN A 194 -0.96 -8.17 -1.49
C ASN A 194 -0.59 -8.12 -0.01
N LEU A 195 -0.84 -9.22 0.72
CA LEU A 195 -0.48 -9.35 2.12
C LEU A 195 0.78 -10.21 2.35
N TYR A 196 1.56 -10.49 1.31
CA TYR A 196 2.88 -11.12 1.42
C TYR A 196 3.91 -10.14 1.97
N GLU A 197 5.04 -10.61 2.47
CA GLU A 197 6.09 -9.77 3.09
C GLU A 197 6.41 -8.52 2.28
N PHE A 198 6.70 -8.63 0.99
CA PHE A 198 6.99 -7.47 0.12
C PHE A 198 5.79 -6.54 -0.12
N GLY A 199 4.60 -6.93 0.31
CA GLY A 199 3.39 -6.10 0.23
C GLY A 199 3.08 -5.35 1.53
N ILE A 200 3.52 -5.88 2.68
CA ILE A 200 3.16 -5.36 4.01
C ILE A 200 4.34 -4.96 4.89
N HIS A 201 5.53 -5.50 4.67
CA HIS A 201 6.73 -5.16 5.44
C HIS A 201 7.36 -3.88 4.89
N MET A 202 6.84 -2.74 5.35
CA MET A 202 7.30 -1.42 4.92
C MET A 202 8.54 -0.98 5.69
N PRO A 203 9.47 -0.26 5.04
CA PRO A 203 10.56 0.38 5.77
C PRO A 203 9.96 1.39 6.77
N LEU A 204 10.57 1.47 7.95
CA LEU A 204 10.23 2.48 8.95
C LEU A 204 11.52 2.98 9.60
N ALA A 205 11.79 4.27 9.47
CA ALA A 205 12.85 4.95 10.20
C ALA A 205 12.25 6.09 11.03
N ILE A 206 12.73 6.21 12.27
CA ILE A 206 12.29 7.26 13.20
C ILE A 206 13.53 7.94 13.76
N ALA A 207 13.58 9.26 13.63
CA ALA A 207 14.63 10.08 14.22
C ALA A 207 14.00 11.21 15.06
N TRP A 208 14.54 11.41 16.25
CA TRP A 208 14.25 12.55 17.10
C TRP A 208 15.50 12.82 17.94
N PRO A 209 16.45 13.59 17.42
CA PRO A 209 17.80 13.65 17.99
C PRO A 209 17.82 13.97 19.49
N ALA A 210 16.97 14.87 19.96
CA ALA A 210 16.86 15.19 21.39
C ALA A 210 16.36 14.02 22.27
N ARG A 211 15.58 13.09 21.73
CA ARG A 211 14.85 12.08 22.51
C ARG A 211 15.18 10.63 22.17
N VAL A 212 15.51 10.33 20.94
CA VAL A 212 15.74 8.96 20.43
C VAL A 212 17.25 8.77 20.17
N PRO A 213 17.89 7.73 20.75
CA PRO A 213 19.29 7.43 20.46
C PRO A 213 19.51 7.11 18.97
N ALA A 214 20.56 7.67 18.38
CA ALA A 214 20.94 7.35 17.01
C ALA A 214 21.51 5.92 16.88
N GLY A 215 21.46 5.37 15.66
CA GLY A 215 22.08 4.10 15.31
C GLY A 215 21.42 2.85 15.93
N GLN A 216 20.16 2.96 16.35
CA GLN A 216 19.40 1.81 16.80
C GLN A 216 18.78 1.07 15.62
N ASP A 217 18.82 -0.26 15.66
CA ASP A 217 18.14 -1.14 14.74
C ASP A 217 17.30 -2.15 15.54
N THR A 218 16.12 -2.49 15.05
CA THR A 218 15.20 -3.38 15.76
C THR A 218 14.39 -4.24 14.79
N ASP A 219 14.14 -5.47 15.18
CA ASP A 219 13.25 -6.43 14.49
C ASP A 219 11.85 -6.48 15.12
N GLU A 220 11.48 -5.50 15.92
CA GLU A 220 10.18 -5.46 16.56
C GLU A 220 9.04 -5.29 15.58
N LEU A 221 7.92 -5.93 15.88
CA LEU A 221 6.71 -5.85 15.07
C LEU A 221 6.00 -4.52 15.32
N VAL A 222 5.88 -3.72 14.27
CA VAL A 222 5.23 -2.41 14.29
C VAL A 222 4.11 -2.38 13.24
N SER A 223 2.96 -1.85 13.62
CA SER A 223 1.91 -1.46 12.68
C SER A 223 1.96 0.05 12.40
N LEU A 224 1.66 0.48 11.17
CA LEU A 224 1.66 1.91 10.86
C LEU A 224 0.60 2.72 11.65
N ILE A 225 -0.42 2.09 12.22
CA ILE A 225 -1.35 2.74 13.16
C ILE A 225 -0.70 3.06 14.51
N ASP A 226 0.40 2.36 14.87
CA ASP A 226 1.22 2.66 16.05
C ASP A 226 1.94 4.02 15.90
N VAL A 227 2.33 4.32 14.68
CA VAL A 227 2.97 5.60 14.34
C VAL A 227 2.02 6.76 14.63
N THR A 228 0.75 6.64 14.27
CA THR A 228 -0.27 7.67 14.59
C THR A 228 -0.40 7.89 16.09
N ARG A 229 -0.45 6.81 16.87
CA ARG A 229 -0.48 6.89 18.34
C ARG A 229 0.77 7.56 18.89
N SER A 230 1.92 7.29 18.27
CA SER A 230 3.21 7.90 18.63
C SER A 230 3.27 9.39 18.33
N ILE A 231 2.66 9.83 17.22
CA ILE A 231 2.55 11.25 16.86
C ILE A 231 1.76 12.01 17.93
N PHE A 232 0.60 11.49 18.36
CA PHE A 232 -0.17 12.09 19.45
C PHE A 232 0.63 12.19 20.75
N ALA A 233 1.32 11.11 21.12
CA ALA A 233 2.15 11.08 22.33
C ALA A 233 3.33 12.06 22.26
N ALA A 234 4.00 12.16 21.10
CA ALA A 234 5.08 13.11 20.87
C ALA A 234 4.61 14.58 20.95
N ALA A 235 3.42 14.85 20.43
CA ALA A 235 2.82 16.18 20.42
C ALA A 235 2.20 16.58 21.79
N GLY A 236 2.07 15.65 22.73
CA GLY A 236 1.36 15.88 23.99
C GLY A 236 -0.14 16.12 23.81
N VAL A 237 -0.71 15.68 22.70
CA VAL A 237 -2.12 15.86 22.35
C VAL A 237 -2.90 14.60 22.67
N GLN A 238 -3.98 14.74 23.44
CA GLN A 238 -4.90 13.63 23.70
C GLN A 238 -5.82 13.44 22.50
N PRO A 239 -5.83 12.25 21.86
CA PRO A 239 -6.69 12.02 20.73
C PRO A 239 -8.17 12.01 21.14
N ALA A 240 -9.01 12.68 20.36
CA ALA A 240 -10.45 12.50 20.47
C ALA A 240 -10.79 11.05 20.11
N GLN A 241 -11.64 10.40 20.91
CA GLN A 241 -11.97 8.98 20.74
C GLN A 241 -10.73 8.07 20.86
N ALA A 242 -9.92 8.27 21.90
CA ALA A 242 -8.69 7.51 22.15
C ALA A 242 -8.91 5.98 22.17
N GLU A 243 -10.10 5.55 22.60
CA GLU A 243 -10.56 4.16 22.63
C GLU A 243 -10.75 3.54 21.24
N ALA A 244 -10.99 4.38 20.24
CA ALA A 244 -11.15 3.91 18.86
C ALA A 244 -9.82 3.75 18.09
N LEU A 245 -8.70 4.16 18.68
CA LEU A 245 -7.38 3.93 18.10
C LEU A 245 -6.88 2.53 18.42
N SER A 246 -6.58 1.75 17.38
CA SER A 246 -6.10 0.37 17.52
C SER A 246 -4.58 0.28 17.73
N GLY A 247 -3.83 1.34 17.43
CA GLY A 247 -2.37 1.39 17.57
C GLY A 247 -1.88 1.56 19.01
N ARG A 248 -0.59 1.26 19.25
CA ARG A 248 0.16 1.52 20.48
C ARG A 248 1.28 2.52 20.22
N SER A 249 1.55 3.46 21.13
CA SER A 249 2.69 4.36 20.97
C SER A 249 4.02 3.59 20.97
N LEU A 250 4.90 3.96 20.06
CA LEU A 250 6.27 3.42 19.99
C LEU A 250 7.21 4.15 20.94
N LEU A 251 6.88 5.36 21.38
CA LEU A 251 7.76 6.20 22.18
C LEU A 251 8.30 5.50 23.44
N PRO A 252 7.49 4.76 24.24
CA PRO A 252 8.00 4.05 25.40
C PRO A 252 9.11 3.03 25.12
N ARG A 253 9.32 2.68 23.83
CA ARG A 253 10.35 1.71 23.42
C ARG A 253 11.55 2.34 22.75
N ILE A 254 11.45 3.57 22.27
CA ILE A 254 12.50 4.20 21.47
C ILE A 254 13.14 5.42 22.12
N VAL A 255 12.46 6.09 23.08
CA VAL A 255 13.04 7.25 23.77
C VAL A 255 14.00 6.84 24.89
N LYS A 256 15.00 7.69 25.16
CA LYS A 256 16.06 7.44 26.15
C LYS A 256 15.54 7.26 27.57
N ASP A 257 14.55 8.05 27.96
CA ASP A 257 14.07 8.17 29.34
C ASP A 257 12.57 7.81 29.40
N ALA A 258 12.24 6.58 28.94
CA ALA A 258 10.88 6.09 29.03
C ALA A 258 10.54 5.70 30.48
N ASP A 259 9.47 6.26 31.03
CA ASP A 259 8.97 5.94 32.39
C ASP A 259 8.53 4.47 32.50
N GLU A 260 8.05 3.88 31.41
CA GLU A 260 7.56 2.51 31.36
C GLU A 260 7.95 1.84 30.03
N ILE A 261 8.52 0.64 30.10
CA ILE A 261 8.84 -0.17 28.92
C ILE A 261 7.65 -1.08 28.62
N GLN A 262 6.96 -0.82 27.53
CA GLN A 262 5.90 -1.70 27.05
C GLN A 262 6.47 -3.03 26.54
N PRO A 263 5.77 -4.17 26.73
CA PRO A 263 6.20 -5.45 26.18
C PRO A 263 6.23 -5.43 24.66
N ALA A 264 7.18 -6.16 24.05
CA ALA A 264 7.25 -6.35 22.62
C ALA A 264 5.94 -6.95 22.09
N ARG A 265 5.57 -6.57 20.88
CA ARG A 265 4.39 -7.11 20.22
C ARG A 265 4.71 -8.48 19.62
N GLU A 266 3.85 -9.46 19.84
CA GLU A 266 3.99 -10.81 19.25
C GLU A 266 3.31 -10.90 17.89
N PHE A 267 2.27 -10.09 17.65
CA PHE A 267 1.43 -10.15 16.45
C PHE A 267 1.19 -8.75 15.89
N VAL A 268 1.24 -8.62 14.57
CA VAL A 268 0.72 -7.48 13.82
C VAL A 268 -0.27 -7.98 12.77
N TYR A 269 -1.24 -7.12 12.44
CA TYR A 269 -2.35 -7.46 11.57
C TYR A 269 -2.39 -6.51 10.38
N SER A 270 -2.84 -7.01 9.25
CA SER A 270 -3.08 -6.20 8.07
C SER A 270 -4.26 -6.74 7.28
N GLY A 271 -4.82 -5.91 6.41
CA GLY A 271 -5.94 -6.31 5.60
C GLY A 271 -6.02 -5.56 4.28
N ARG A 272 -6.82 -6.11 3.40
CA ARG A 272 -7.15 -5.53 2.10
C ARG A 272 -8.62 -5.74 1.81
N GLU A 273 -9.24 -4.74 1.22
CA GLU A 273 -10.53 -4.82 0.56
C GLU A 273 -10.34 -4.60 -0.96
N ARG A 274 -10.98 -3.61 -1.54
CA ARG A 274 -10.80 -3.27 -2.95
C ARG A 274 -9.62 -2.32 -3.15
N HIS A 275 -8.61 -2.75 -3.92
CA HIS A 275 -7.53 -1.88 -4.38
C HIS A 275 -7.87 -1.22 -5.73
N SER A 276 -8.42 -1.98 -6.67
CA SER A 276 -8.85 -1.44 -7.97
C SER A 276 -10.19 -2.04 -8.42
N SER A 277 -10.78 -1.50 -9.48
CA SER A 277 -12.00 -2.06 -10.11
C SER A 277 -11.70 -3.13 -11.15
N SER A 278 -10.58 -3.79 -11.06
CA SER A 278 -10.07 -4.70 -12.09
C SER A 278 -10.63 -6.13 -12.02
N ARG A 279 -11.52 -6.42 -11.09
CA ARG A 279 -12.29 -7.67 -11.06
C ARG A 279 -13.66 -7.49 -11.71
N PHE A 280 -14.26 -8.59 -12.17
CA PHE A 280 -15.61 -8.56 -12.69
C PHE A 280 -16.56 -7.88 -11.70
N ASN A 281 -17.43 -7.04 -12.20
CA ASN A 281 -18.37 -6.23 -11.43
C ASN A 281 -17.71 -5.33 -10.35
N SER A 282 -16.45 -4.98 -10.53
CA SER A 282 -15.65 -4.17 -9.56
C SER A 282 -15.59 -4.75 -8.15
N LEU A 283 -15.79 -6.04 -7.99
CA LEU A 283 -15.77 -6.71 -6.69
C LEU A 283 -14.42 -6.55 -5.99
N SER A 284 -14.44 -6.54 -4.66
CA SER A 284 -13.24 -6.52 -3.82
C SER A 284 -12.51 -7.87 -3.84
N TYR A 285 -11.32 -7.92 -3.26
CA TYR A 285 -10.63 -9.14 -2.89
C TYR A 285 -10.25 -9.04 -1.41
N PRO A 286 -11.20 -9.31 -0.51
CA PRO A 286 -10.98 -9.18 0.91
C PRO A 286 -10.04 -10.26 1.42
N CYS A 287 -8.98 -9.83 2.10
CA CYS A 287 -8.08 -10.70 2.85
C CYS A 287 -7.57 -10.03 4.10
N ARG A 288 -7.20 -10.84 5.10
CA ARG A 288 -6.61 -10.41 6.36
C ARG A 288 -5.41 -11.27 6.67
N CYS A 289 -4.45 -10.72 7.38
CA CYS A 289 -3.32 -11.50 7.83
C CYS A 289 -2.94 -11.19 9.28
N VAL A 290 -2.26 -12.15 9.87
CA VAL A 290 -1.50 -11.99 11.10
C VAL A 290 -0.06 -12.40 10.84
N ARG A 291 0.87 -11.56 11.30
CA ARG A 291 2.32 -11.75 11.15
C ARG A 291 2.98 -11.80 12.52
N THR A 292 3.84 -12.76 12.72
CA THR A 292 4.77 -12.87 13.84
C THR A 292 6.21 -12.63 13.36
N LYS A 293 7.20 -12.71 14.24
CA LYS A 293 8.61 -12.65 13.81
C LYS A 293 9.03 -13.81 12.88
N THR A 294 8.25 -14.87 12.83
CA THR A 294 8.65 -16.12 12.12
C THR A 294 7.66 -16.55 11.04
N HIS A 295 6.38 -16.24 11.20
CA HIS A 295 5.35 -16.75 10.30
C HIS A 295 4.39 -15.65 9.88
N LEU A 296 3.86 -15.81 8.67
CA LEU A 296 2.78 -15.01 8.10
C LEU A 296 1.62 -15.96 7.76
N TYR A 297 0.45 -15.70 8.34
CA TYR A 297 -0.79 -16.39 8.01
C TYR A 297 -1.77 -15.43 7.35
N ILE A 298 -2.36 -15.84 6.22
CA ILE A 298 -3.30 -15.04 5.43
C ILE A 298 -4.62 -15.81 5.30
N ARG A 299 -5.74 -15.11 5.51
CA ARG A 299 -7.10 -15.57 5.23
C ARG A 299 -7.68 -14.82 4.05
N ASN A 300 -8.05 -15.56 2.99
CA ASN A 300 -8.72 -15.06 1.80
C ASN A 300 -10.21 -15.34 1.92
N PHE A 301 -11.05 -14.30 2.00
CA PHE A 301 -12.50 -14.47 2.20
C PHE A 301 -13.25 -14.84 0.92
N THR A 302 -12.64 -14.62 -0.24
CA THR A 302 -13.24 -14.87 -1.56
C THR A 302 -12.22 -15.54 -2.49
N PRO A 303 -11.79 -16.78 -2.16
CA PRO A 303 -10.75 -17.50 -2.90
C PRO A 303 -11.12 -17.80 -4.35
N GLU A 304 -12.42 -17.79 -4.67
CA GLU A 304 -12.97 -17.95 -6.03
C GLU A 304 -12.70 -16.75 -6.94
N ARG A 305 -12.34 -15.58 -6.39
CA ARG A 305 -12.07 -14.37 -7.16
C ARG A 305 -10.60 -14.28 -7.60
N TRP A 306 -10.36 -13.47 -8.61
CA TRP A 306 -9.00 -13.20 -9.11
C TRP A 306 -8.28 -12.15 -8.24
N PRO A 307 -7.21 -12.49 -7.52
CA PRO A 307 -6.53 -11.56 -6.60
C PRO A 307 -5.86 -10.38 -7.31
N ALA A 308 -5.33 -10.64 -8.51
CA ALA A 308 -4.66 -9.64 -9.36
C ALA A 308 -5.59 -8.91 -10.34
N GLY A 309 -6.90 -9.15 -10.25
CA GLY A 309 -7.89 -8.67 -11.21
C GLY A 309 -8.15 -9.65 -12.34
N ALA A 310 -9.17 -9.37 -13.14
CA ALA A 310 -9.56 -10.23 -14.26
C ALA A 310 -8.39 -10.47 -15.22
N PRO A 311 -8.22 -11.70 -15.72
CA PRO A 311 -7.13 -12.03 -16.64
C PRO A 311 -7.29 -11.39 -18.02
N GLN A 312 -8.51 -11.03 -18.42
CA GLN A 312 -8.77 -10.34 -19.67
C GLN A 312 -8.54 -8.84 -19.57
N LYS A 313 -8.12 -8.22 -20.67
CA LYS A 313 -8.04 -6.77 -20.78
C LYS A 313 -9.40 -6.20 -21.13
N TYR A 314 -9.83 -5.18 -20.40
CA TYR A 314 -11.01 -4.41 -20.74
C TYR A 314 -10.75 -3.51 -21.96
N LEU A 315 -11.57 -3.64 -22.99
CA LEU A 315 -11.48 -2.90 -24.26
C LEU A 315 -12.54 -1.80 -24.41
N GLY A 316 -13.47 -1.70 -23.45
CA GLY A 316 -14.53 -0.72 -23.45
C GLY A 316 -15.92 -1.35 -23.27
N ALA A 317 -16.91 -0.49 -23.14
CA ALA A 317 -18.31 -0.86 -23.05
C ALA A 317 -19.14 0.06 -23.94
N LYS A 318 -20.27 -0.48 -24.47
CA LYS A 318 -21.32 0.32 -25.11
C LYS A 318 -22.54 0.33 -24.21
N TYR A 319 -23.12 1.49 -24.08
CA TYR A 319 -24.35 1.72 -23.36
C TYR A 319 -25.44 2.16 -24.34
N ASP A 320 -26.70 1.85 -24.04
CA ASP A 320 -27.84 2.39 -24.77
C ASP A 320 -28.14 3.84 -24.36
N GLN A 321 -29.21 4.39 -24.91
CA GLN A 321 -29.60 5.80 -24.64
C GLN A 321 -30.08 5.99 -23.19
N GLU A 322 -30.50 4.92 -22.53
CA GLU A 322 -30.90 4.90 -21.12
C GLU A 322 -29.74 4.67 -20.17
N GLY A 323 -28.46 4.54 -20.70
CA GLY A 323 -27.26 4.31 -19.90
C GLY A 323 -27.09 2.86 -19.42
N LYS A 324 -27.85 1.91 -19.97
CA LYS A 324 -27.73 0.49 -19.67
C LYS A 324 -26.63 -0.15 -20.52
N LEU A 325 -25.83 -1.02 -19.88
CA LEU A 325 -24.77 -1.75 -20.57
C LEU A 325 -25.34 -2.72 -21.62
N VAL A 326 -25.08 -2.43 -22.90
CA VAL A 326 -25.51 -3.25 -24.05
C VAL A 326 -24.42 -4.24 -24.45
N GLU A 327 -23.17 -3.80 -24.49
CA GLU A 327 -22.03 -4.60 -24.92
C GLU A 327 -20.82 -4.30 -24.04
N SER A 328 -20.18 -5.32 -23.52
CA SER A 328 -18.86 -5.22 -22.91
C SER A 328 -17.85 -5.96 -23.77
N ARG A 329 -16.74 -5.30 -24.04
CA ARG A 329 -15.66 -5.86 -24.85
C ARG A 329 -14.50 -6.20 -23.95
N LEU A 330 -14.28 -7.49 -23.76
CA LEU A 330 -13.08 -8.02 -23.14
C LEU A 330 -12.19 -8.59 -24.22
N SER A 331 -10.90 -8.40 -24.10
CA SER A 331 -9.94 -9.05 -24.95
C SER A 331 -10.02 -10.56 -24.76
N PRO A 332 -10.09 -11.37 -25.81
CA PRO A 332 -9.88 -12.80 -25.69
C PRO A 332 -8.45 -13.14 -25.30
N LYS A 333 -7.52 -12.18 -25.44
CA LYS A 333 -6.12 -12.33 -25.09
C LYS A 333 -5.86 -11.89 -23.67
N HIS A 334 -4.97 -12.60 -23.01
CA HIS A 334 -4.38 -12.23 -21.76
C HIS A 334 -3.72 -10.84 -21.85
N GLY A 335 -3.75 -10.08 -20.82
CA GLY A 335 -3.22 -8.72 -20.77
C GLY A 335 -3.97 -7.87 -19.73
N GLY A 336 -4.79 -8.55 -18.92
CA GLY A 336 -5.50 -7.98 -17.78
C GLY A 336 -4.63 -7.84 -16.54
N TYR A 337 -5.08 -8.42 -15.44
CA TYR A 337 -4.43 -8.36 -14.12
C TYR A 337 -4.15 -6.92 -13.66
N HIS A 338 -5.10 -6.04 -13.93
CA HIS A 338 -4.93 -4.60 -13.70
C HIS A 338 -4.96 -4.18 -12.23
N ASP A 339 -5.00 -5.12 -11.29
CA ASP A 339 -4.73 -4.83 -9.88
C ASP A 339 -3.22 -4.74 -9.61
N ILE A 340 -2.41 -5.33 -10.50
CA ILE A 340 -0.99 -5.09 -10.60
C ILE A 340 -0.76 -3.84 -11.46
N ASP A 341 0.10 -2.93 -11.00
CA ASP A 341 0.47 -1.77 -11.80
C ASP A 341 1.16 -2.20 -13.09
N ASN A 342 0.69 -1.68 -14.22
CA ASN A 342 1.24 -2.02 -15.52
C ASN A 342 2.68 -1.52 -15.64
N GLY A 343 3.57 -2.36 -16.17
CA GLY A 343 4.97 -2.02 -16.35
C GLY A 343 5.74 -3.09 -17.12
N PRO A 344 7.01 -2.80 -17.46
CA PRO A 344 7.87 -3.71 -18.23
C PRO A 344 7.94 -5.12 -17.62
N THR A 345 8.06 -5.23 -16.30
CA THR A 345 8.14 -6.53 -15.60
C THR A 345 6.92 -7.41 -15.84
N LEU A 346 5.70 -6.90 -15.61
CA LEU A 346 4.48 -7.70 -15.83
C LEU A 346 4.35 -8.11 -17.28
N MET A 347 4.59 -7.18 -18.20
CA MET A 347 4.49 -7.46 -19.65
C MET A 347 5.53 -8.48 -20.10
N TRP A 348 6.74 -8.41 -19.56
CA TRP A 348 7.79 -9.39 -19.83
C TRP A 348 7.44 -10.78 -19.30
N MET A 349 6.92 -10.89 -18.08
CA MET A 349 6.48 -12.15 -17.49
C MET A 349 5.36 -12.78 -18.31
N ILE A 350 4.38 -12.00 -18.75
CA ILE A 350 3.29 -12.46 -19.61
C ILE A 350 3.85 -12.95 -20.96
N ALA A 351 4.80 -12.22 -21.55
CA ALA A 351 5.38 -12.58 -22.84
C ALA A 351 6.21 -13.87 -22.80
N ASN A 352 6.83 -14.16 -21.66
CA ASN A 352 7.74 -15.29 -21.50
C ASN A 352 7.16 -16.42 -20.62
N GLN A 353 5.85 -16.45 -20.38
CA GLN A 353 5.20 -17.42 -19.49
C GLN A 353 5.30 -18.89 -19.95
N SER A 354 5.69 -19.14 -21.20
CA SER A 354 5.96 -20.50 -21.70
C SER A 354 7.25 -21.10 -21.15
N ASP A 355 8.17 -20.27 -20.64
CA ASP A 355 9.29 -20.74 -19.83
C ASP A 355 8.75 -21.12 -18.44
N PRO A 356 8.91 -22.38 -17.99
CA PRO A 356 8.38 -22.83 -16.70
C PRO A 356 8.87 -21.99 -15.51
N ALA A 357 10.11 -21.50 -15.54
CA ALA A 357 10.66 -20.68 -14.47
C ALA A 357 9.92 -19.32 -14.37
N VAL A 358 9.57 -18.73 -15.50
CA VAL A 358 8.80 -17.47 -15.55
C VAL A 358 7.31 -17.72 -15.32
N GLY A 359 6.77 -18.78 -15.95
CA GLY A 359 5.37 -19.15 -15.82
C GLY A 359 4.95 -19.43 -14.38
N ASN A 360 5.77 -20.14 -13.61
CA ASN A 360 5.51 -20.41 -12.20
C ASN A 360 5.46 -19.12 -11.35
N LEU A 361 6.36 -18.18 -11.58
CA LEU A 361 6.36 -16.89 -10.87
C LEU A 361 5.16 -16.03 -11.28
N LEU A 362 4.78 -16.05 -12.57
CA LEU A 362 3.56 -15.37 -13.01
C LEU A 362 2.32 -15.98 -12.34
N GLN A 363 2.19 -17.31 -12.32
CA GLN A 363 1.07 -17.98 -11.63
C GLN A 363 1.04 -17.65 -10.14
N ALA A 364 2.18 -17.66 -9.45
CA ALA A 364 2.28 -17.25 -8.05
C ALA A 364 1.77 -15.82 -7.82
N ALA A 365 1.91 -14.92 -8.81
CA ALA A 365 1.43 -13.54 -8.72
C ALA A 365 -0.06 -13.38 -9.04
N VAL A 366 -0.63 -14.18 -9.97
CA VAL A 366 -1.94 -13.89 -10.56
C VAL A 366 -3.00 -14.97 -10.35
N ALA A 367 -2.62 -16.22 -10.06
CA ALA A 367 -3.56 -17.32 -9.88
C ALA A 367 -4.49 -17.09 -8.69
N LYS A 368 -5.67 -17.72 -8.74
CA LYS A 368 -6.56 -17.80 -7.59
C LYS A 368 -5.85 -18.46 -6.41
N ARG A 369 -6.19 -18.05 -5.21
CA ARG A 369 -5.53 -18.47 -3.97
C ARG A 369 -6.43 -19.36 -3.15
N PRO A 370 -5.86 -20.25 -2.33
CA PRO A 370 -6.66 -21.00 -1.35
C PRO A 370 -7.26 -20.06 -0.30
N ALA A 371 -8.21 -20.55 0.48
CA ALA A 371 -8.83 -19.78 1.57
C ALA A 371 -7.81 -19.39 2.64
N GLU A 372 -6.79 -20.21 2.85
CA GLU A 372 -5.75 -19.99 3.85
C GLU A 372 -4.36 -20.16 3.24
N GLU A 373 -3.44 -19.29 3.64
CA GLU A 373 -2.03 -19.37 3.28
C GLU A 373 -1.18 -19.20 4.55
N LEU A 374 -0.09 -19.97 4.65
CA LEU A 374 0.86 -19.93 5.76
C LEU A 374 2.29 -19.96 5.20
N PHE A 375 3.15 -19.08 5.69
CA PHE A 375 4.55 -19.00 5.27
C PHE A 375 5.46 -18.93 6.50
N ASP A 376 6.59 -19.67 6.48
CA ASP A 376 7.73 -19.41 7.36
C ASP A 376 8.61 -18.36 6.69
N ILE A 377 8.50 -17.12 7.11
CA ILE A 377 9.15 -15.98 6.46
C ILE A 377 10.65 -15.87 6.74
N ARG A 378 11.21 -16.73 7.60
CA ARG A 378 12.66 -16.83 7.81
C ARG A 378 13.30 -17.66 6.70
N GLU A 379 12.63 -18.75 6.29
CA GLU A 379 13.08 -19.68 5.25
C GLU A 379 12.59 -19.25 3.87
N ASP A 380 11.40 -18.63 3.81
CA ASP A 380 10.74 -18.19 2.58
C ASP A 380 10.22 -16.73 2.71
N PRO A 381 11.12 -15.75 2.76
CA PRO A 381 10.74 -14.33 2.82
C PRO A 381 9.98 -13.85 1.57
N ASP A 382 10.07 -14.57 0.46
CA ASP A 382 9.35 -14.30 -0.78
C ASP A 382 7.91 -14.86 -0.78
N CYS A 383 7.54 -15.64 0.24
CA CYS A 383 6.22 -16.25 0.43
C CYS A 383 5.78 -17.09 -0.79
N LEU A 384 6.67 -17.92 -1.32
CA LEU A 384 6.42 -18.77 -2.51
C LEU A 384 5.91 -20.17 -2.15
N ASN A 385 6.22 -20.66 -0.95
CA ASN A 385 5.87 -21.98 -0.49
C ASN A 385 4.76 -21.93 0.57
N ASN A 386 3.51 -22.17 0.16
CA ASN A 386 2.39 -22.20 1.09
C ASN A 386 2.37 -23.49 1.92
N LEU A 387 2.52 -23.35 3.22
CA LEU A 387 2.55 -24.44 4.21
C LEU A 387 1.17 -24.76 4.80
N ALA A 388 0.11 -24.03 4.40
CA ALA A 388 -1.24 -24.27 4.90
C ALA A 388 -1.72 -25.67 4.46
N GLY A 389 -2.24 -26.44 5.42
CA GLY A 389 -2.66 -27.83 5.21
C GLY A 389 -1.56 -28.88 5.38
N ASP A 390 -0.31 -28.49 5.56
CA ASP A 390 0.76 -29.42 5.94
C ASP A 390 0.60 -29.81 7.42
N PRO A 391 0.47 -31.11 7.74
CA PRO A 391 0.32 -31.59 9.12
C PRO A 391 1.44 -31.15 10.07
N GLN A 392 2.64 -30.90 9.57
CA GLN A 392 3.78 -30.45 10.38
C GLN A 392 3.55 -29.01 10.90
N PHE A 393 2.81 -28.20 10.19
CA PHE A 393 2.50 -26.82 10.55
C PHE A 393 1.09 -26.62 11.11
N ALA A 394 0.30 -27.68 11.26
CA ALA A 394 -1.10 -27.59 11.71
C ALA A 394 -1.28 -26.81 13.02
N ARG A 395 -0.38 -27.01 14.00
CA ARG A 395 -0.43 -26.29 15.29
C ARG A 395 -0.18 -24.79 15.12
N VAL A 396 0.76 -24.40 14.24
CA VAL A 396 1.07 -22.99 13.96
C VAL A 396 -0.08 -22.36 13.21
N GLN A 397 -0.62 -23.04 12.20
CA GLN A 397 -1.77 -22.58 11.42
C GLN A 397 -2.98 -22.32 12.33
N THR A 398 -3.35 -23.27 13.16
CA THR A 398 -4.47 -23.12 14.12
C THR A 398 -4.23 -21.92 15.05
N LYS A 399 -3.06 -21.83 15.69
CA LYS A 399 -2.74 -20.71 16.60
C LYS A 399 -2.91 -19.36 15.91
N LEU A 400 -2.41 -19.21 14.68
CA LEU A 400 -2.46 -17.94 13.97
C LEU A 400 -3.86 -17.64 13.44
N SER A 401 -4.59 -18.63 12.97
CA SER A 401 -5.99 -18.53 12.59
C SER A 401 -6.87 -18.05 13.74
N ASP A 402 -6.67 -18.64 14.95
CA ASP A 402 -7.40 -18.25 16.16
C ASP A 402 -7.06 -16.82 16.57
N LYS A 403 -5.77 -16.45 16.57
CA LYS A 403 -5.32 -15.06 16.88
C LYS A 403 -5.86 -14.03 15.90
N LEU A 404 -5.92 -14.37 14.63
CA LEU A 404 -6.54 -13.49 13.62
C LEU A 404 -8.04 -13.35 13.89
N THR A 405 -8.75 -14.45 14.15
CA THR A 405 -10.20 -14.46 14.45
C THR A 405 -10.52 -13.62 15.70
N GLU A 406 -9.77 -13.81 16.78
CA GLU A 406 -9.88 -13.04 18.03
C GLU A 406 -9.76 -11.54 17.74
N TYR A 407 -8.67 -11.13 17.08
CA TYR A 407 -8.41 -9.73 16.79
C TYR A 407 -9.45 -9.08 15.87
N LEU A 408 -9.88 -9.77 14.81
CA LEU A 408 -10.91 -9.26 13.90
C LEU A 408 -12.26 -9.11 14.60
N THR A 409 -12.56 -10.00 15.54
CA THR A 409 -13.78 -9.93 16.37
C THR A 409 -13.73 -8.77 17.33
N GLU A 410 -12.62 -8.60 18.06
CA GLU A 410 -12.41 -7.50 19.01
C GLU A 410 -12.43 -6.13 18.34
N THR A 411 -11.88 -6.03 17.14
CA THR A 411 -11.82 -4.77 16.38
C THR A 411 -13.01 -4.54 15.46
N GLY A 412 -14.00 -5.43 15.46
CA GLY A 412 -15.28 -5.27 14.76
C GLY A 412 -15.19 -5.38 13.24
N ASP A 413 -14.35 -6.27 12.72
CA ASP A 413 -14.32 -6.54 11.28
C ASP A 413 -15.59 -7.28 10.82
N LEU A 414 -16.42 -6.62 10.03
CA LEU A 414 -17.69 -7.17 9.54
C LEU A 414 -17.49 -8.45 8.68
N ARG A 415 -16.36 -8.59 7.99
CA ARG A 415 -16.08 -9.82 7.23
C ARG A 415 -15.99 -11.05 8.15
N GLN A 416 -15.60 -10.84 9.42
CA GLN A 416 -15.49 -11.89 10.43
C GLN A 416 -16.74 -12.01 11.29
N THR A 417 -17.28 -10.86 11.75
CA THR A 417 -18.32 -10.85 12.78
C THR A 417 -19.73 -10.95 12.20
N ASP A 418 -19.96 -10.43 11.01
CA ASP A 418 -21.23 -10.43 10.28
C ASP A 418 -20.96 -10.42 8.78
N PRO A 419 -20.72 -11.58 8.15
CA PRO A 419 -20.39 -11.66 6.72
C PRO A 419 -21.46 -11.10 5.80
N GLU A 420 -22.74 -11.06 6.21
CA GLU A 420 -23.83 -10.45 5.44
C GLU A 420 -23.68 -8.92 5.47
N ALA A 421 -23.55 -8.32 6.64
CA ALA A 421 -23.25 -6.89 6.76
C ALA A 421 -21.90 -6.54 6.10
N GLY A 422 -20.93 -7.46 6.09
CA GLY A 422 -19.66 -7.35 5.41
C GLY A 422 -19.77 -7.13 3.89
N GLN A 423 -20.92 -7.43 3.27
CA GLN A 423 -21.16 -7.13 1.86
C GLN A 423 -21.20 -5.61 1.58
N VAL A 424 -21.32 -4.76 2.58
CA VAL A 424 -21.23 -3.30 2.43
C VAL A 424 -19.96 -2.86 1.71
N TRP A 425 -18.86 -3.60 1.85
CA TRP A 425 -17.60 -3.32 1.17
C TRP A 425 -17.69 -3.37 -0.36
N GLU A 426 -18.61 -4.18 -0.89
CA GLU A 426 -18.85 -4.27 -2.33
C GLU A 426 -19.69 -3.09 -2.86
N THR A 427 -20.40 -2.39 -1.99
CA THR A 427 -21.31 -1.29 -2.35
C THR A 427 -20.62 0.07 -2.30
N TYR A 428 -19.49 0.21 -1.61
CA TYR A 428 -18.78 1.48 -1.53
C TYR A 428 -18.35 1.96 -2.92
N PRO A 429 -18.76 3.20 -3.31
CA PRO A 429 -18.48 3.71 -4.63
C PRO A 429 -16.98 3.91 -4.84
N ARG A 430 -16.53 3.60 -6.03
CA ARG A 430 -15.21 4.02 -6.48
C ARG A 430 -15.36 5.31 -7.28
N VAL A 431 -14.66 6.36 -6.85
CA VAL A 431 -14.74 7.70 -7.50
C VAL A 431 -13.92 7.79 -8.79
N SER A 432 -13.31 6.68 -9.23
CA SER A 432 -12.60 6.60 -10.49
C SER A 432 -13.44 5.83 -11.51
N SER A 433 -13.68 6.44 -12.68
CA SER A 433 -14.35 5.80 -13.82
C SER A 433 -13.50 4.76 -14.54
N LEU A 434 -12.23 4.62 -14.18
CA LEU A 434 -11.32 3.69 -14.83
C LEU A 434 -11.66 2.24 -14.48
N ARG A 435 -11.77 1.40 -15.52
CA ARG A 435 -11.76 -0.06 -15.43
C ARG A 435 -12.96 -0.69 -14.71
N TRP A 436 -14.18 -0.33 -15.12
CA TRP A 436 -15.34 -1.14 -14.82
C TRP A 436 -15.33 -2.42 -15.67
N PHE A 437 -15.25 -3.58 -15.02
CA PHE A 437 -15.32 -4.87 -15.69
C PHE A 437 -16.73 -5.43 -15.56
N PRO A 438 -17.49 -5.55 -16.67
CA PRO A 438 -18.77 -6.20 -16.66
C PRO A 438 -18.62 -7.69 -16.36
N VAL A 439 -19.68 -8.30 -15.85
CA VAL A 439 -19.73 -9.74 -15.59
C VAL A 439 -19.88 -10.48 -16.92
N PRO A 440 -18.93 -11.31 -17.35
CA PRO A 440 -19.10 -12.14 -18.54
C PRO A 440 -20.16 -13.23 -18.34
N ASN A 441 -20.78 -13.70 -19.43
CA ASN A 441 -21.85 -14.70 -19.34
C ASN A 441 -21.40 -15.99 -18.65
N TRP A 442 -20.21 -16.51 -19.00
CA TRP A 442 -19.66 -17.70 -18.37
C TRP A 442 -19.47 -17.58 -16.85
N TYR A 443 -19.18 -16.38 -16.34
CA TYR A 443 -19.07 -16.12 -14.91
C TYR A 443 -20.46 -16.08 -14.23
N LYS A 444 -21.51 -15.69 -14.97
CA LYS A 444 -22.89 -15.73 -14.47
C LYS A 444 -23.40 -17.17 -14.37
N GLU A 445 -22.98 -18.02 -15.30
CA GLU A 445 -23.35 -19.44 -15.35
C GLU A 445 -22.62 -20.25 -14.28
N ASP A 446 -21.33 -19.98 -14.09
CA ASP A 446 -20.50 -20.57 -13.04
C ASP A 446 -19.49 -19.55 -12.48
N PRO A 447 -19.77 -18.93 -11.32
CA PRO A 447 -18.84 -17.98 -10.71
C PRO A 447 -17.50 -18.63 -10.26
N THR A 448 -17.43 -19.96 -10.19
CA THR A 448 -16.23 -20.71 -9.85
C THR A 448 -15.42 -21.09 -11.09
N ALA A 449 -16.04 -21.07 -12.28
CA ALA A 449 -15.37 -21.36 -13.53
C ALA A 449 -14.22 -20.36 -13.73
N ALA A 450 -12.99 -20.88 -13.64
CA ALA A 450 -11.90 -20.20 -14.32
C ALA A 450 -12.13 -20.40 -15.83
N PRO A 451 -12.06 -19.37 -16.69
CA PRO A 451 -11.86 -19.66 -18.09
C PRO A 451 -10.62 -20.54 -18.17
N GLU A 452 -10.74 -21.73 -18.74
CA GLU A 452 -9.57 -22.47 -19.22
C GLU A 452 -8.71 -21.45 -19.94
N GLN A 453 -7.42 -21.42 -19.67
CA GLN A 453 -6.54 -20.31 -20.08
C GLN A 453 -6.53 -20.18 -21.62
N PRO A 454 -7.53 -19.57 -22.28
CA PRO A 454 -7.66 -19.56 -23.74
C PRO A 454 -6.49 -18.84 -24.43
N TRP A 455 -5.75 -18.00 -23.65
CA TRP A 455 -4.54 -17.36 -24.14
C TRP A 455 -3.33 -18.28 -24.28
N LEU A 456 -3.30 -19.46 -23.67
CA LEU A 456 -2.24 -20.43 -23.86
C LEU A 456 -2.38 -21.18 -25.18
N GLU A 457 -3.62 -21.38 -25.68
CA GLU A 457 -3.87 -22.05 -26.95
C GLU A 457 -3.60 -21.17 -28.19
N GLU A 458 -3.84 -19.84 -28.09
CA GLU A 458 -3.64 -18.93 -29.22
C GLU A 458 -2.17 -18.59 -29.52
N ARG A 459 -1.21 -18.99 -28.68
CA ARG A 459 0.21 -18.68 -28.88
C ARG A 459 1.02 -19.75 -29.60
N ARG A 460 0.40 -20.84 -30.05
CA ARG A 460 1.09 -21.72 -30.99
C ARG A 460 1.36 -20.96 -32.30
N PRO A 461 2.60 -20.83 -32.75
CA PRO A 461 2.86 -20.24 -34.05
C PRO A 461 2.01 -20.98 -35.07
N ARG A 462 1.26 -20.27 -35.89
CA ARG A 462 0.67 -20.86 -37.10
C ARG A 462 1.84 -21.40 -37.91
N GLN A 463 1.90 -22.73 -38.04
CA GLN A 463 2.82 -23.40 -38.94
C GLN A 463 2.62 -22.93 -40.37
#